data_86c43c537d6b67a0c403f80e29c4dfae
#
_entry.id   86c43c537d6b67a0c403f80e29c4dfae
#
_cell.length_a   1.000
_cell.length_b   1.000
_cell.length_c   1.000
_cell.angle_alpha   90.00
_cell.angle_beta   90.00
_cell.angle_gamma   90.00
#
_symmetry.space_group_name_H-M   'P 1'
#
loop_
_entity.id
_entity.type
_entity.pdbx_description
1 polymer ?
#
loop_
_entity_poly.entity_id
_entity_poly.type
_entity_poly.pdbx_seq_one_letter_code
_entity_poly.pdbx_strand_id
1 'polypeptide(L)'
;MGIIIGIDVGISTTKIVGLKDGKVTAPIRITAADPITSLYGAFGKYLHDNNIMFNEVEHVMLTGVGAAYVKSDIYGVATTKTDEFVADALGARYESRIDHAIVVSMGTGTSFVMCHGNDIQHIGGIGIGGGTLQGLSRIMLNTSDIKQVSALAMQGDIRHVNLQIGDISAQPLPGLPMEATASIFARAKNDASREDIAAGIIAMVLQTIGSASVLAAHGTDCRDMVLIGTLSLLPQCKEIFPGLEKLYNVRFHIPKYSEFCTAIGAALAYKKEGLS
;
A
#
# COMPACT_ATOMS: atom_id res chain seq x y z
N MET A 1 17.24 -18.90 17.79
CA MET A 1 16.08 -18.00 17.99
C MET A 1 14.89 -18.62 17.31
N GLY A 2 13.71 -18.59 17.97
CA GLY A 2 12.45 -19.00 17.35
C GLY A 2 12.04 -18.07 16.23
N ILE A 3 10.91 -18.34 15.62
CA ILE A 3 10.35 -17.55 14.53
C ILE A 3 9.42 -16.50 15.13
N ILE A 4 9.59 -15.23 14.78
CA ILE A 4 8.65 -14.16 15.06
C ILE A 4 7.68 -14.08 13.89
N ILE A 5 6.37 -14.21 14.16
CA ILE A 5 5.33 -14.09 13.15
C ILE A 5 4.76 -12.67 13.19
N GLY A 6 4.85 -11.95 12.09
CA GLY A 6 4.20 -10.65 11.91
C GLY A 6 2.91 -10.78 11.10
N ILE A 7 1.83 -10.20 11.59
CA ILE A 7 0.51 -10.29 10.95
C ILE A 7 -0.11 -8.90 10.85
N ASP A 8 -0.42 -8.49 9.62
CA ASP A 8 -1.28 -7.35 9.31
C ASP A 8 -2.71 -7.84 9.10
N VAL A 9 -3.59 -7.52 10.03
CA VAL A 9 -5.01 -7.89 9.99
C VAL A 9 -5.81 -6.72 9.43
N GLY A 10 -5.91 -6.66 8.11
CA GLY A 10 -6.72 -5.66 7.44
C GLY A 10 -8.22 -6.01 7.43
N ILE A 11 -9.03 -5.09 6.88
CA ILE A 11 -10.50 -5.28 6.78
C ILE A 11 -10.84 -6.40 5.78
N SER A 12 -10.13 -6.48 4.65
CA SER A 12 -10.44 -7.40 3.55
C SER A 12 -9.36 -8.46 3.32
N THR A 13 -8.18 -8.27 3.89
CA THR A 13 -7.04 -9.15 3.69
C THR A 13 -6.20 -9.25 4.95
N THR A 14 -5.74 -10.46 5.27
CA THR A 14 -4.72 -10.71 6.28
C THR A 14 -3.42 -11.08 5.58
N LYS A 15 -2.33 -10.42 5.96
CA LYS A 15 -0.98 -10.70 5.46
C LYS A 15 -0.13 -11.19 6.61
N ILE A 16 0.65 -12.23 6.36
CA ILE A 16 1.45 -12.91 7.37
C ILE A 16 2.84 -13.20 6.84
N VAL A 17 3.82 -12.96 7.68
CA VAL A 17 5.23 -13.25 7.42
C VAL A 17 5.88 -13.87 8.66
N GLY A 18 6.94 -14.66 8.47
CA GLY A 18 7.84 -15.02 9.55
C GLY A 18 9.15 -14.27 9.43
N LEU A 19 9.73 -13.96 10.56
CA LEU A 19 11.07 -13.38 10.67
C LEU A 19 11.93 -14.34 11.48
N LYS A 20 12.98 -14.92 10.84
CA LYS A 20 13.95 -15.79 11.48
C LYS A 20 15.35 -15.29 11.17
N ASP A 21 16.17 -15.08 12.19
CA ASP A 21 17.54 -14.59 12.06
C ASP A 21 17.66 -13.32 11.17
N GLY A 22 16.68 -12.41 11.30
CA GLY A 22 16.62 -11.16 10.55
C GLY A 22 16.20 -11.30 9.08
N LYS A 23 15.77 -12.48 8.64
CA LYS A 23 15.31 -12.75 7.26
C LYS A 23 13.81 -13.04 7.23
N VAL A 24 13.13 -12.41 6.29
CA VAL A 24 11.71 -12.66 6.02
C VAL A 24 11.56 -14.02 5.33
N THR A 25 10.65 -14.85 5.85
CA THR A 25 10.27 -16.13 5.26
C THR A 25 8.96 -15.99 4.50
N ALA A 26 8.76 -16.80 3.48
CA ALA A 26 7.70 -16.82 2.47
C ALA A 26 6.38 -16.15 2.90
N PRO A 27 6.14 -14.89 2.55
CA PRO A 27 4.94 -14.17 2.95
C PRO A 27 3.71 -14.73 2.24
N ILE A 28 2.56 -14.77 2.94
CA ILE A 28 1.27 -15.14 2.34
C ILE A 28 0.22 -14.08 2.60
N ARG A 29 -0.76 -14.01 1.69
CA ARG A 29 -1.96 -13.18 1.80
C ARG A 29 -3.21 -14.06 1.76
N ILE A 30 -4.12 -13.83 2.69
CA ILE A 30 -5.43 -14.47 2.74
C ILE A 30 -6.50 -13.40 2.61
N THR A 31 -7.52 -13.67 1.82
CA THR A 31 -8.72 -12.83 1.70
C THR A 31 -9.88 -13.58 2.34
N ALA A 32 -10.55 -12.95 3.31
CA ALA A 32 -11.75 -13.47 3.94
C ALA A 32 -12.65 -12.32 4.39
N ALA A 33 -13.93 -12.58 4.51
CA ALA A 33 -14.92 -11.57 4.89
C ALA A 33 -14.87 -11.24 6.39
N ASP A 34 -14.41 -12.18 7.24
CA ASP A 34 -14.28 -11.99 8.67
C ASP A 34 -12.79 -11.92 9.09
N PRO A 35 -12.35 -10.80 9.70
CA PRO A 35 -10.95 -10.62 10.09
C PRO A 35 -10.42 -11.68 11.06
N ILE A 36 -11.24 -12.15 12.01
CA ILE A 36 -10.83 -13.15 13.00
C ILE A 36 -10.65 -14.53 12.34
N THR A 37 -11.62 -14.97 11.55
CA THR A 37 -11.50 -16.21 10.78
C THR A 37 -10.30 -16.15 9.83
N SER A 38 -10.09 -14.99 9.17
CA SER A 38 -8.96 -14.76 8.29
C SER A 38 -7.62 -14.88 9.03
N LEU A 39 -7.53 -14.29 10.23
CA LEU A 39 -6.31 -14.33 11.05
C LEU A 39 -5.95 -15.77 11.46
N TYR A 40 -6.88 -16.48 12.08
CA TYR A 40 -6.62 -17.85 12.55
C TYR A 40 -6.36 -18.83 11.40
N GLY A 41 -7.11 -18.67 10.29
CA GLY A 41 -6.87 -19.43 9.07
C GLY A 41 -5.52 -19.11 8.41
N ALA A 42 -5.14 -17.83 8.33
CA ALA A 42 -3.86 -17.41 7.80
C ALA A 42 -2.70 -17.96 8.63
N PHE A 43 -2.80 -17.89 9.96
CA PHE A 43 -1.75 -18.41 10.84
C PHE A 43 -1.56 -19.91 10.66
N GLY A 44 -2.64 -20.72 10.73
CA GLY A 44 -2.55 -22.18 10.54
C GLY A 44 -2.02 -22.54 9.15
N LYS A 45 -2.53 -21.88 8.10
CA LYS A 45 -2.04 -22.07 6.72
C LYS A 45 -0.57 -21.71 6.58
N TYR A 46 -0.14 -20.61 7.19
CA TYR A 46 1.25 -20.17 7.13
C TYR A 46 2.21 -21.22 7.74
N LEU A 47 1.87 -21.75 8.91
CA LEU A 47 2.67 -22.80 9.56
C LEU A 47 2.73 -24.06 8.69
N HIS A 48 1.57 -24.49 8.16
CA HIS A 48 1.50 -25.66 7.29
C HIS A 48 2.35 -25.50 6.01
N ASP A 49 2.15 -24.41 5.27
CA ASP A 49 2.80 -24.19 3.97
C ASP A 49 4.33 -24.03 4.08
N ASN A 50 4.81 -23.57 5.24
CA ASN A 50 6.24 -23.37 5.51
C ASN A 50 6.87 -24.51 6.34
N ASN A 51 6.12 -25.57 6.66
CA ASN A 51 6.55 -26.68 7.51
C ASN A 51 7.11 -26.21 8.88
N ILE A 52 6.47 -25.19 9.48
CA ILE A 52 6.85 -24.66 10.78
C ILE A 52 6.06 -25.38 11.86
N MET A 53 6.77 -25.96 12.84
CA MET A 53 6.13 -26.55 14.00
C MET A 53 5.71 -25.45 14.98
N PHE A 54 4.60 -25.68 15.68
CA PHE A 54 4.03 -24.69 16.60
C PHE A 54 5.01 -24.22 17.70
N ASN A 55 5.83 -25.12 18.19
CA ASN A 55 6.86 -24.84 19.19
C ASN A 55 8.10 -24.10 18.65
N GLU A 56 8.19 -23.88 17.34
CA GLU A 56 9.22 -23.04 16.73
C GLU A 56 8.82 -21.56 16.70
N VAL A 57 7.52 -21.27 16.93
CA VAL A 57 7.04 -19.88 16.97
C VAL A 57 7.33 -19.31 18.35
N GLU A 58 8.18 -18.31 18.39
CA GLU A 58 8.58 -17.63 19.63
C GLU A 58 7.55 -16.59 20.05
N HIS A 59 7.04 -15.82 19.08
CA HIS A 59 6.11 -14.72 19.35
C HIS A 59 5.26 -14.36 18.13
N VAL A 60 4.08 -13.79 18.36
CA VAL A 60 3.22 -13.21 17.31
C VAL A 60 3.08 -11.72 17.52
N MET A 61 3.42 -10.94 16.49
CA MET A 61 3.23 -9.50 16.46
C MET A 61 2.07 -9.15 15.55
N LEU A 62 1.06 -8.48 16.08
CA LEU A 62 -0.15 -8.08 15.34
C LEU A 62 -0.17 -6.58 15.06
N THR A 63 -0.67 -6.25 13.90
CA THR A 63 -1.00 -4.87 13.52
C THR A 63 -2.23 -4.84 12.61
N GLY A 64 -2.63 -3.66 12.18
CA GLY A 64 -3.81 -3.43 11.35
C GLY A 64 -5.09 -3.29 12.16
N VAL A 65 -6.11 -2.70 11.53
CA VAL A 65 -7.39 -2.37 12.19
C VAL A 65 -8.10 -3.60 12.77
N GLY A 66 -7.98 -4.77 12.14
CA GLY A 66 -8.57 -6.03 12.60
C GLY A 66 -7.90 -6.58 13.87
N ALA A 67 -6.66 -6.19 14.19
CA ALA A 67 -5.98 -6.61 15.41
C ALA A 67 -6.70 -6.15 16.70
N ALA A 68 -7.54 -5.10 16.61
CA ALA A 68 -8.34 -4.62 17.73
C ALA A 68 -9.32 -5.68 18.26
N TYR A 69 -9.78 -6.58 17.41
CA TYR A 69 -10.72 -7.65 17.79
C TYR A 69 -10.06 -8.86 18.47
N VAL A 70 -8.73 -8.96 18.44
CA VAL A 70 -7.97 -10.03 19.10
C VAL A 70 -7.78 -9.68 20.57
N LYS A 71 -8.31 -10.52 21.47
CA LYS A 71 -8.31 -10.25 22.93
C LYS A 71 -7.40 -11.20 23.73
N SER A 72 -6.83 -12.19 23.09
CA SER A 72 -6.02 -13.22 23.74
C SER A 72 -4.88 -13.67 22.82
N ASP A 73 -3.95 -14.40 23.37
CA ASP A 73 -2.87 -15.02 22.65
C ASP A 73 -3.38 -15.95 21.54
N ILE A 74 -2.71 -15.93 20.38
CA ILE A 74 -3.10 -16.72 19.23
C ILE A 74 -2.65 -18.17 19.45
N TYR A 75 -3.61 -19.07 19.61
CA TYR A 75 -3.38 -20.48 19.92
C TYR A 75 -2.43 -20.69 21.12
N GLY A 76 -2.41 -19.76 22.08
CA GLY A 76 -1.53 -19.83 23.25
C GLY A 76 -0.07 -19.38 23.00
N VAL A 77 0.25 -18.91 21.80
CA VAL A 77 1.54 -18.27 21.53
C VAL A 77 1.49 -16.80 21.97
N ALA A 78 2.45 -16.38 22.76
CA ALA A 78 2.54 -15.00 23.25
C ALA A 78 2.36 -14.00 22.10
N THR A 79 1.38 -13.10 22.27
CA THR A 79 0.94 -12.21 21.21
C THR A 79 0.93 -10.76 21.68
N THR A 80 1.61 -9.88 20.92
CA THR A 80 1.67 -8.44 21.21
C THR A 80 1.15 -7.65 20.00
N LYS A 81 0.53 -6.51 20.24
CA LYS A 81 0.08 -5.59 19.20
C LYS A 81 1.08 -4.44 19.07
N THR A 82 1.32 -4.03 17.83
CA THR A 82 2.11 -2.84 17.53
C THR A 82 1.31 -1.85 16.69
N ASP A 83 1.67 -0.59 16.79
CA ASP A 83 1.06 0.48 16.00
C ASP A 83 1.30 0.26 14.50
N GLU A 84 0.26 0.48 13.68
CA GLU A 84 0.30 0.24 12.23
C GLU A 84 1.30 1.17 11.54
N PHE A 85 1.38 2.44 11.95
CA PHE A 85 2.31 3.39 11.34
C PHE A 85 3.77 3.08 11.68
N VAL A 86 4.01 2.58 12.90
CA VAL A 86 5.33 2.06 13.28
C VAL A 86 5.68 0.84 12.46
N ALA A 87 4.74 -0.08 12.27
CA ALA A 87 4.95 -1.26 11.44
C ALA A 87 5.21 -0.87 9.96
N ASP A 88 4.42 0.05 9.38
CA ASP A 88 4.63 0.56 8.03
C ASP A 88 6.04 1.10 7.83
N ALA A 89 6.50 1.94 8.78
CA ALA A 89 7.82 2.55 8.75
C ALA A 89 8.95 1.51 8.83
N LEU A 90 8.87 0.60 9.80
CA LEU A 90 9.90 -0.43 10.00
C LEU A 90 10.00 -1.37 8.80
N GLY A 91 8.85 -1.80 8.25
CA GLY A 91 8.81 -2.69 7.09
C GLY A 91 9.29 -2.01 5.81
N ALA A 92 8.84 -0.78 5.56
CA ALA A 92 9.28 0.01 4.41
C ALA A 92 10.81 0.23 4.44
N ARG A 93 11.35 0.61 5.60
CA ARG A 93 12.79 0.79 5.78
C ARG A 93 13.57 -0.51 5.60
N TYR A 94 13.08 -1.62 6.13
CA TYR A 94 13.71 -2.92 5.97
C TYR A 94 13.81 -3.34 4.50
N GLU A 95 12.75 -3.18 3.74
CA GLU A 95 12.67 -3.59 2.35
C GLU A 95 13.38 -2.63 1.39
N SER A 96 13.23 -1.30 1.58
CA SER A 96 13.80 -0.29 0.70
C SER A 96 15.27 0.06 1.01
N ARG A 97 15.70 -0.15 2.26
CA ARG A 97 16.99 0.31 2.79
C ARG A 97 17.14 1.84 2.79
N ILE A 98 16.03 2.56 2.84
CA ILE A 98 15.99 4.02 2.89
C ILE A 98 15.60 4.43 4.30
N ASP A 99 16.45 5.19 4.99
CA ASP A 99 16.25 5.62 6.38
C ASP A 99 15.51 6.95 6.49
N HIS A 100 15.49 7.76 5.43
CA HIS A 100 14.78 9.03 5.37
C HIS A 100 13.81 9.03 4.19
N ALA A 101 12.54 8.80 4.47
CA ALA A 101 11.49 8.67 3.47
C ALA A 101 10.12 9.03 4.01
N ILE A 102 9.19 9.37 3.13
CA ILE A 102 7.76 9.28 3.40
C ILE A 102 7.27 7.91 2.96
N VAL A 103 6.81 7.12 3.91
CA VAL A 103 6.13 5.85 3.62
C VAL A 103 4.69 6.16 3.27
N VAL A 104 4.27 5.69 2.09
CA VAL A 104 2.93 5.87 1.53
C VAL A 104 2.25 4.50 1.55
N SER A 105 1.42 4.28 2.56
CA SER A 105 0.73 3.01 2.76
C SER A 105 -0.61 3.03 2.01
N MET A 106 -0.65 2.35 0.86
CA MET A 106 -1.77 2.32 -0.08
C MET A 106 -2.67 1.11 0.18
N GLY A 107 -3.47 1.19 1.24
CA GLY A 107 -4.46 0.18 1.65
C GLY A 107 -5.88 0.50 1.17
N THR A 108 -6.88 0.33 2.03
CA THR A 108 -8.28 0.75 1.78
C THR A 108 -8.37 2.25 1.53
N GLY A 109 -7.75 3.06 2.37
CA GLY A 109 -7.36 4.44 2.14
C GLY A 109 -5.84 4.53 1.97
N THR A 110 -5.28 5.72 2.13
CA THR A 110 -3.83 5.94 2.08
C THR A 110 -3.37 6.75 3.28
N SER A 111 -2.34 6.29 3.98
CA SER A 111 -1.67 7.01 5.06
C SER A 111 -0.25 7.41 4.66
N PHE A 112 0.25 8.48 5.29
CA PHE A 112 1.59 9.02 5.08
C PHE A 112 2.32 9.02 6.41
N VAL A 113 3.49 8.37 6.44
CA VAL A 113 4.34 8.28 7.63
C VAL A 113 5.73 8.80 7.28
N MET A 114 6.15 9.87 7.95
CA MET A 114 7.52 10.37 7.85
C MET A 114 8.44 9.48 8.67
N CYS A 115 9.53 9.04 8.06
CA CYS A 115 10.58 8.28 8.71
C CYS A 115 11.91 9.01 8.59
N HIS A 116 12.60 9.19 9.71
CA HIS A 116 13.97 9.67 9.76
C HIS A 116 14.73 8.84 10.80
N GLY A 117 15.36 7.76 10.34
CA GLY A 117 15.96 6.77 11.23
C GLY A 117 14.92 6.13 12.16
N ASN A 118 15.04 6.39 13.48
CA ASN A 118 14.10 5.89 14.49
C ASN A 118 12.95 6.86 14.80
N ASP A 119 12.99 8.07 14.27
CA ASP A 119 11.87 9.01 14.38
C ASP A 119 10.82 8.66 13.34
N ILE A 120 9.63 8.31 13.82
CA ILE A 120 8.50 7.84 13.01
C ILE A 120 7.30 8.70 13.40
N GLN A 121 6.77 9.43 12.42
CA GLN A 121 5.65 10.33 12.63
C GLN A 121 4.56 10.09 11.59
N HIS A 122 3.34 9.76 12.02
CA HIS A 122 2.17 9.83 11.15
C HIS A 122 1.87 11.30 10.82
N ILE A 123 1.96 11.66 9.54
CA ILE A 123 1.80 13.04 9.07
C ILE A 123 0.46 13.31 8.41
N GLY A 124 -0.35 12.28 8.20
CA GLY A 124 -1.70 12.40 7.67
C GLY A 124 -2.14 11.22 6.82
N GLY A 125 -3.31 11.38 6.21
CA GLY A 125 -3.89 10.38 5.31
C GLY A 125 -4.99 10.98 4.44
N ILE A 126 -5.39 10.21 3.43
CA ILE A 126 -6.50 10.56 2.54
C ILE A 126 -7.47 9.38 2.40
N GLY A 127 -8.75 9.67 2.23
CA GLY A 127 -9.78 8.65 1.97
C GLY A 127 -9.73 8.03 0.57
N ILE A 128 -8.63 8.22 -0.17
CA ILE A 128 -8.43 7.68 -1.51
C ILE A 128 -7.48 6.48 -1.43
N GLY A 129 -7.91 5.33 -1.96
CA GLY A 129 -7.14 4.09 -1.93
C GLY A 129 -7.86 2.95 -2.62
N GLY A 130 -7.55 1.72 -2.22
CA GLY A 130 -8.16 0.50 -2.77
C GLY A 130 -9.68 0.45 -2.59
N GLY A 131 -10.19 0.97 -1.47
CA GLY A 131 -11.62 1.08 -1.23
C GLY A 131 -12.31 1.99 -2.24
N THR A 132 -11.70 3.14 -2.55
CA THR A 132 -12.19 4.08 -3.58
C THR A 132 -12.17 3.42 -4.96
N LEU A 133 -11.06 2.77 -5.32
CA LEU A 133 -10.93 2.05 -6.58
C LEU A 133 -12.04 1.00 -6.74
N GLN A 134 -12.25 0.16 -5.73
CA GLN A 134 -13.29 -0.86 -5.74
C GLN A 134 -14.71 -0.27 -5.81
N GLY A 135 -14.98 0.78 -5.03
CA GLY A 135 -16.28 1.43 -4.98
C GLY A 135 -16.67 2.04 -6.31
N LEU A 136 -15.79 2.83 -6.91
CA LEU A 136 -16.03 3.44 -8.21
C LEU A 136 -16.12 2.41 -9.33
N SER A 137 -15.26 1.40 -9.32
CA SER A 137 -15.33 0.33 -10.31
C SER A 137 -16.62 -0.47 -10.21
N ARG A 138 -17.15 -0.68 -9.00
CA ARG A 138 -18.47 -1.32 -8.83
C ARG A 138 -19.59 -0.49 -9.44
N ILE A 139 -19.58 0.82 -9.22
CA ILE A 139 -20.62 1.73 -9.71
C ILE A 139 -20.52 1.92 -11.23
N MET A 140 -19.32 2.17 -11.76
CA MET A 140 -19.12 2.57 -13.15
C MET A 140 -18.88 1.39 -14.10
N LEU A 141 -18.30 0.29 -13.60
CA LEU A 141 -17.89 -0.87 -14.42
C LEU A 141 -18.61 -2.16 -14.04
N ASN A 142 -19.46 -2.15 -13.01
CA ASN A 142 -20.14 -3.33 -12.47
C ASN A 142 -19.17 -4.47 -12.08
N THR A 143 -18.00 -4.12 -11.56
CA THR A 143 -17.02 -5.06 -11.02
C THR A 143 -16.23 -4.42 -9.87
N SER A 144 -15.86 -5.20 -8.85
CA SER A 144 -14.97 -4.79 -7.76
C SER A 144 -13.64 -5.54 -7.74
N ASP A 145 -13.39 -6.38 -8.73
CA ASP A 145 -12.13 -7.09 -8.89
C ASP A 145 -11.05 -6.14 -9.44
N ILE A 146 -10.14 -5.72 -8.57
CA ILE A 146 -9.05 -4.80 -8.92
C ILE A 146 -8.17 -5.36 -10.05
N LYS A 147 -7.96 -6.67 -10.11
CA LYS A 147 -7.17 -7.29 -11.19
C LYS A 147 -7.87 -7.14 -12.54
N GLN A 148 -9.18 -7.37 -12.58
CA GLN A 148 -9.99 -7.17 -13.77
C GLN A 148 -10.01 -5.70 -14.20
N VAL A 149 -10.20 -4.77 -13.25
CA VAL A 149 -10.16 -3.32 -13.53
C VAL A 149 -8.79 -2.91 -14.06
N SER A 150 -7.71 -3.40 -13.47
CA SER A 150 -6.34 -3.12 -13.95
C SER A 150 -6.11 -3.65 -15.36
N ALA A 151 -6.61 -4.85 -15.69
CA ALA A 151 -6.49 -5.41 -17.03
C ALA A 151 -7.29 -4.61 -18.08
N LEU A 152 -8.49 -4.12 -17.74
CA LEU A 152 -9.25 -3.20 -18.59
C LEU A 152 -8.48 -1.89 -18.80
N ALA A 153 -7.98 -1.30 -17.72
CA ALA A 153 -7.26 -0.03 -17.77
C ALA A 153 -5.99 -0.07 -18.65
N MET A 154 -5.33 -1.22 -18.75
CA MET A 154 -4.18 -1.41 -19.65
C MET A 154 -4.55 -1.33 -21.14
N GLN A 155 -5.83 -1.42 -21.49
CA GLN A 155 -6.35 -1.33 -22.85
C GLN A 155 -7.00 0.04 -23.12
N GLY A 156 -7.22 0.85 -22.07
CA GLY A 156 -7.85 2.17 -22.17
C GLY A 156 -6.86 3.30 -22.37
N ASP A 157 -7.40 4.44 -22.76
CA ASP A 157 -6.65 5.70 -22.93
C ASP A 157 -7.26 6.80 -22.05
N ILE A 158 -6.49 7.26 -21.06
CA ILE A 158 -6.93 8.33 -20.15
C ILE A 158 -7.26 9.64 -20.88
N ARG A 159 -6.71 9.88 -22.07
CA ARG A 159 -6.97 11.09 -22.88
C ARG A 159 -8.43 11.19 -23.35
N HIS A 160 -9.15 10.07 -23.39
CA HIS A 160 -10.55 10.06 -23.76
C HIS A 160 -11.46 10.50 -22.60
N VAL A 161 -11.00 10.40 -21.35
CA VAL A 161 -11.79 10.76 -20.17
C VAL A 161 -11.22 11.93 -19.37
N ASN A 162 -9.89 12.10 -19.35
CA ASN A 162 -9.23 13.18 -18.63
C ASN A 162 -8.93 14.37 -19.53
N LEU A 163 -9.10 15.58 -18.99
CA LEU A 163 -8.66 16.82 -19.63
C LEU A 163 -7.16 17.00 -19.32
N GLN A 164 -6.36 17.22 -20.36
CA GLN A 164 -4.91 17.47 -20.25
C GLN A 164 -4.58 18.96 -20.35
N ILE A 165 -3.37 19.34 -19.91
CA ILE A 165 -2.86 20.73 -20.06
C ILE A 165 -2.87 21.14 -21.53
N GLY A 166 -2.48 20.26 -22.46
CA GLY A 166 -2.48 20.51 -23.89
C GLY A 166 -3.87 20.75 -24.51
N ASP A 167 -4.96 20.38 -23.83
CA ASP A 167 -6.32 20.64 -24.28
C ASP A 167 -6.77 22.09 -23.98
N ILE A 168 -6.15 22.74 -22.99
CA ILE A 168 -6.53 24.06 -22.49
C ILE A 168 -5.47 25.14 -22.70
N SER A 169 -4.25 24.75 -23.09
CA SER A 169 -3.17 25.70 -23.35
C SER A 169 -2.58 25.47 -24.74
N ALA A 170 -2.49 26.52 -25.53
CA ALA A 170 -1.86 26.48 -26.85
C ALA A 170 -0.32 26.49 -26.79
N GLN A 171 0.27 26.75 -25.62
CA GLN A 171 1.71 26.79 -25.40
C GLN A 171 2.07 26.03 -24.12
N PRO A 172 3.29 25.43 -24.07
CA PRO A 172 3.78 24.80 -22.86
C PRO A 172 3.78 25.75 -21.68
N LEU A 173 3.24 25.30 -20.54
CA LEU A 173 3.31 26.04 -19.29
C LEU A 173 4.62 25.70 -18.57
N PRO A 174 5.31 26.68 -17.95
CA PRO A 174 6.54 26.41 -17.22
C PRO A 174 6.34 25.35 -16.15
N GLY A 175 7.13 24.28 -16.20
CA GLY A 175 7.08 23.17 -15.24
C GLY A 175 5.90 22.20 -15.39
N LEU A 176 5.00 22.38 -16.39
CA LEU A 176 3.87 21.49 -16.62
C LEU A 176 3.92 20.88 -18.03
N PRO A 177 4.10 19.56 -18.16
CA PRO A 177 4.02 18.87 -19.47
C PRO A 177 2.61 18.99 -20.06
N MET A 178 2.53 19.03 -21.39
CA MET A 178 1.25 19.12 -22.10
C MET A 178 0.35 17.89 -21.83
N GLU A 179 0.96 16.75 -21.53
CA GLU A 179 0.29 15.48 -21.22
C GLU A 179 -0.18 15.38 -19.77
N ALA A 180 0.22 16.34 -18.91
CA ALA A 180 -0.23 16.34 -17.52
C ALA A 180 -1.75 16.48 -17.43
N THR A 181 -2.37 15.72 -16.52
CA THR A 181 -3.81 15.81 -16.27
C THR A 181 -4.16 17.14 -15.62
N ALA A 182 -4.95 17.96 -16.30
CA ALA A 182 -5.52 19.20 -15.77
C ALA A 182 -6.77 18.94 -14.94
N SER A 183 -7.63 18.02 -15.42
CA SER A 183 -8.84 17.65 -14.69
C SER A 183 -9.25 16.20 -15.01
N ILE A 184 -9.39 15.42 -13.94
CA ILE A 184 -9.77 14.02 -14.02
C ILE A 184 -11.24 13.91 -14.41
N PHE A 185 -11.55 13.01 -15.37
CA PHE A 185 -12.87 12.78 -15.95
C PHE A 185 -13.58 13.98 -16.63
N ALA A 186 -12.91 15.14 -16.75
CA ALA A 186 -13.55 16.32 -17.33
C ALA A 186 -13.84 16.21 -18.84
N ARG A 187 -13.26 15.23 -19.54
CA ARG A 187 -13.58 14.92 -20.96
C ARG A 187 -14.50 13.73 -21.14
N ALA A 188 -14.80 13.00 -20.06
CA ALA A 188 -15.61 11.80 -20.17
C ALA A 188 -16.96 12.10 -20.82
N LYS A 189 -17.30 11.31 -21.84
CA LYS A 189 -18.59 11.35 -22.52
C LYS A 189 -19.44 10.16 -22.11
N ASN A 190 -20.75 10.23 -22.41
CA ASN A 190 -21.69 9.15 -22.09
C ASN A 190 -21.39 7.82 -22.78
N ASP A 191 -20.65 7.84 -23.88
CA ASP A 191 -20.23 6.72 -24.70
C ASP A 191 -18.76 6.28 -24.46
N ALA A 192 -18.14 6.79 -23.38
CA ALA A 192 -16.78 6.39 -23.01
C ALA A 192 -16.71 4.86 -22.84
N SER A 193 -15.62 4.26 -23.36
CA SER A 193 -15.42 2.82 -23.27
C SER A 193 -15.17 2.37 -21.83
N ARG A 194 -15.45 1.11 -21.51
CA ARG A 194 -15.17 0.55 -20.17
C ARG A 194 -13.68 0.58 -19.85
N GLU A 195 -12.85 0.41 -20.85
CA GLU A 195 -11.41 0.43 -20.81
C GLU A 195 -10.91 1.84 -20.43
N ASP A 196 -11.43 2.88 -21.07
CA ASP A 196 -11.08 4.27 -20.80
C ASP A 196 -11.55 4.70 -19.41
N ILE A 197 -12.75 4.29 -19.00
CA ILE A 197 -13.28 4.54 -17.65
C ILE A 197 -12.39 3.85 -16.60
N ALA A 198 -11.98 2.59 -16.83
CA ALA A 198 -11.09 1.87 -15.93
C ALA A 198 -9.72 2.57 -15.81
N ALA A 199 -9.15 3.02 -16.94
CA ALA A 199 -7.90 3.78 -16.96
C ALA A 199 -8.05 5.10 -16.19
N GLY A 200 -9.16 5.83 -16.38
CA GLY A 200 -9.48 7.06 -15.65
C GLY A 200 -9.59 6.85 -14.15
N ILE A 201 -10.27 5.80 -13.69
CA ILE A 201 -10.42 5.49 -12.25
C ILE A 201 -9.06 5.18 -11.62
N ILE A 202 -8.23 4.32 -12.25
CA ILE A 202 -6.89 3.99 -11.73
C ILE A 202 -6.00 5.23 -11.74
N ALA A 203 -5.99 5.99 -12.83
CA ALA A 203 -5.21 7.22 -12.91
C ALA A 203 -5.64 8.22 -11.81
N MET A 204 -6.94 8.39 -11.58
CA MET A 204 -7.45 9.24 -10.50
C MET A 204 -6.89 8.82 -9.14
N VAL A 205 -7.00 7.54 -8.79
CA VAL A 205 -6.53 7.05 -7.49
C VAL A 205 -5.02 7.24 -7.34
N LEU A 206 -4.23 6.78 -8.32
CA LEU A 206 -2.77 6.80 -8.22
C LEU A 206 -2.20 8.21 -8.34
N GLN A 207 -2.73 9.07 -9.23
CA GLN A 207 -2.29 10.48 -9.35
C GLN A 207 -2.64 11.27 -8.09
N THR A 208 -3.81 11.04 -7.49
CA THR A 208 -4.19 11.69 -6.22
C THR A 208 -3.25 11.28 -5.10
N ILE A 209 -2.94 9.99 -4.96
CA ILE A 209 -1.98 9.50 -3.96
C ILE A 209 -0.60 10.11 -4.20
N GLY A 210 -0.13 10.10 -5.45
CA GLY A 210 1.18 10.65 -5.80
C GLY A 210 1.27 12.15 -5.53
N SER A 211 0.27 12.93 -5.91
CA SER A 211 0.21 14.36 -5.63
C SER A 211 0.15 14.66 -4.14
N ALA A 212 -0.65 13.88 -3.38
CA ALA A 212 -0.70 14.01 -1.93
C ALA A 212 0.65 13.67 -1.26
N SER A 213 1.40 12.67 -1.80
CA SER A 213 2.74 12.34 -1.33
C SER A 213 3.72 13.50 -1.53
N VAL A 214 3.65 14.16 -2.69
CA VAL A 214 4.46 15.36 -2.99
C VAL A 214 4.10 16.51 -2.04
N LEU A 215 2.81 16.74 -1.81
CA LEU A 215 2.35 17.77 -0.86
C LEU A 215 2.78 17.46 0.58
N ALA A 216 2.78 16.19 0.98
CA ALA A 216 3.26 15.75 2.29
C ALA A 216 4.77 16.01 2.47
N ALA A 217 5.54 15.95 1.38
CA ALA A 217 6.97 16.29 1.40
C ALA A 217 7.23 17.80 1.32
N HIS A 218 6.21 18.62 1.01
CA HIS A 218 6.41 20.05 0.83
C HIS A 218 6.85 20.72 2.14
N GLY A 219 7.92 21.50 2.08
CA GLY A 219 8.50 22.13 3.26
C GLY A 219 9.46 21.25 4.06
N THR A 220 9.70 20.01 3.61
CA THR A 220 10.71 19.10 4.16
C THR A 220 11.90 18.95 3.20
N ASP A 221 12.98 18.35 3.68
CA ASP A 221 14.12 17.93 2.86
C ASP A 221 13.97 16.51 2.27
N CYS A 222 12.87 15.81 2.61
CA CYS A 222 12.59 14.47 2.12
C CYS A 222 12.20 14.49 0.63
N ARG A 223 12.80 13.61 -0.16
CA ARG A 223 12.51 13.43 -1.59
C ARG A 223 12.22 12.00 -1.98
N ASP A 224 12.32 11.08 -1.03
CA ASP A 224 12.09 9.65 -1.24
C ASP A 224 10.73 9.24 -0.66
N MET A 225 9.88 8.67 -1.50
CA MET A 225 8.58 8.10 -1.15
C MET A 225 8.63 6.59 -1.31
N VAL A 226 8.39 5.85 -0.24
CA VAL A 226 8.33 4.38 -0.28
C VAL A 226 6.88 3.95 -0.34
N LEU A 227 6.46 3.42 -1.49
CA LEU A 227 5.09 2.97 -1.74
C LEU A 227 4.91 1.53 -1.23
N ILE A 228 4.01 1.34 -0.28
CA ILE A 228 3.67 0.04 0.28
C ILE A 228 2.17 -0.23 0.17
N GLY A 229 1.75 -1.46 0.50
CA GLY A 229 0.35 -1.86 0.43
C GLY A 229 -0.05 -2.45 -0.93
N THR A 230 -1.27 -2.96 -1.02
CA THR A 230 -1.71 -3.78 -2.17
C THR A 230 -1.76 -3.00 -3.49
N LEU A 231 -2.08 -1.71 -3.46
CA LEU A 231 -2.14 -0.90 -4.69
C LEU A 231 -0.76 -0.68 -5.32
N SER A 232 0.33 -0.79 -4.57
CA SER A 232 1.69 -0.67 -5.12
C SER A 232 2.03 -1.76 -6.15
N LEU A 233 1.25 -2.85 -6.17
CA LEU A 233 1.40 -3.95 -7.13
C LEU A 233 0.75 -3.69 -8.49
N LEU A 234 -0.03 -2.62 -8.63
CA LEU A 234 -0.66 -2.28 -9.91
C LEU A 234 0.40 -1.94 -10.95
N PRO A 235 0.35 -2.54 -12.16
CA PRO A 235 1.31 -2.24 -13.23
C PRO A 235 1.30 -0.76 -13.60
N GLN A 236 0.17 -0.06 -13.48
CA GLN A 236 0.01 1.37 -13.75
C GLN A 236 0.86 2.26 -12.84
N CYS A 237 1.31 1.75 -11.69
CA CYS A 237 2.28 2.48 -10.86
C CYS A 237 3.57 2.81 -11.61
N LYS A 238 4.03 1.89 -12.48
CA LYS A 238 5.25 2.05 -13.28
C LYS A 238 5.10 3.09 -14.41
N GLU A 239 3.89 3.47 -14.73
CA GLU A 239 3.57 4.47 -15.75
C GLU A 239 3.34 5.85 -15.14
N ILE A 240 2.61 5.89 -14.03
CA ILE A 240 2.12 7.13 -13.41
C ILE A 240 3.21 7.80 -12.55
N PHE A 241 3.85 7.05 -11.64
CA PHE A 241 4.80 7.64 -10.69
C PHE A 241 6.04 8.26 -11.34
N PRO A 242 6.66 7.69 -12.40
CA PRO A 242 7.79 8.34 -13.09
C PRO A 242 7.46 9.72 -13.66
N GLY A 243 6.22 9.94 -14.10
CA GLY A 243 5.76 11.27 -14.51
C GLY A 243 5.77 12.29 -13.38
N LEU A 244 5.35 11.88 -12.19
CA LEU A 244 5.38 12.72 -10.99
C LEU A 244 6.79 12.95 -10.47
N GLU A 245 7.68 11.94 -10.54
CA GLU A 245 9.10 12.09 -10.19
C GLU A 245 9.77 13.21 -10.99
N LYS A 246 9.58 13.17 -12.31
CA LYS A 246 10.12 14.18 -13.22
C LYS A 246 9.54 15.58 -12.96
N LEU A 247 8.23 15.64 -12.68
CA LEU A 247 7.52 16.90 -12.50
C LEU A 247 7.90 17.60 -11.18
N TYR A 248 8.09 16.82 -10.10
CA TYR A 248 8.23 17.37 -8.75
C TYR A 248 9.63 17.13 -8.12
N ASN A 249 10.56 16.54 -8.87
CA ASN A 249 11.90 16.20 -8.37
C ASN A 249 11.88 15.39 -7.07
N VAL A 250 11.12 14.32 -7.08
CA VAL A 250 10.99 13.32 -6.01
C VAL A 250 11.31 11.93 -6.56
N ARG A 251 11.38 10.90 -5.71
CA ARG A 251 11.61 9.51 -6.11
C ARG A 251 10.57 8.62 -5.45
N PHE A 252 9.93 7.76 -6.24
CA PHE A 252 8.99 6.75 -5.73
C PHE A 252 9.62 5.36 -5.80
N HIS A 253 9.72 4.71 -4.66
CA HIS A 253 10.31 3.39 -4.52
C HIS A 253 9.22 2.36 -4.22
N ILE A 254 9.17 1.28 -4.99
CA ILE A 254 8.26 0.14 -4.74
C ILE A 254 9.13 -1.06 -4.35
N PRO A 255 9.23 -1.41 -3.07
CA PRO A 255 10.00 -2.56 -2.61
C PRO A 255 9.45 -3.88 -3.16
N LYS A 256 10.30 -4.90 -3.19
CA LYS A 256 9.93 -6.24 -3.68
C LYS A 256 8.72 -6.81 -2.93
N TYR A 257 8.69 -6.68 -1.62
CA TYR A 257 7.61 -7.15 -0.76
C TYR A 257 6.72 -6.00 -0.28
N SER A 258 6.47 -5.01 -1.14
CA SER A 258 5.73 -3.78 -0.80
C SER A 258 4.36 -4.05 -0.17
N GLU A 259 3.62 -5.07 -0.61
CA GLU A 259 2.33 -5.43 -0.02
C GLU A 259 2.44 -6.02 1.39
N PHE A 260 3.61 -6.57 1.76
CA PHE A 260 3.86 -7.22 3.05
C PHE A 260 4.61 -6.35 4.04
N CYS A 261 5.01 -5.12 3.67
CA CYS A 261 5.83 -4.26 4.53
C CYS A 261 5.23 -4.07 5.92
N THR A 262 3.92 -3.85 6.04
CA THR A 262 3.24 -3.70 7.33
C THR A 262 3.39 -4.96 8.22
N ALA A 263 3.21 -6.15 7.66
CA ALA A 263 3.41 -7.40 8.39
C ALA A 263 4.90 -7.64 8.75
N ILE A 264 5.82 -7.30 7.83
CA ILE A 264 7.28 -7.35 8.08
C ILE A 264 7.65 -6.42 9.23
N GLY A 265 7.14 -5.19 9.19
CA GLY A 265 7.40 -4.20 10.23
C GLY A 265 6.82 -4.59 11.59
N ALA A 266 5.64 -5.23 11.62
CA ALA A 266 5.10 -5.81 12.84
C ALA A 266 6.08 -6.83 13.44
N ALA A 267 6.59 -7.79 12.66
CA ALA A 267 7.58 -8.74 13.15
C ALA A 267 8.88 -8.07 13.65
N LEU A 268 9.32 -7.01 12.98
CA LEU A 268 10.52 -6.24 13.38
C LEU A 268 10.32 -5.44 14.67
N ALA A 269 9.08 -5.03 14.98
CA ALA A 269 8.75 -4.30 16.18
C ALA A 269 9.01 -5.12 17.46
N TYR A 270 9.02 -6.45 17.39
CA TYR A 270 9.38 -7.33 18.50
C TYR A 270 10.68 -6.92 19.19
N LYS A 271 11.72 -6.63 18.39
CA LYS A 271 13.01 -6.18 18.94
C LYS A 271 12.96 -4.75 19.49
N LYS A 272 12.17 -3.87 18.84
CA LYS A 272 12.06 -2.47 19.24
C LYS A 272 11.34 -2.31 20.59
N GLU A 273 10.38 -3.18 20.88
CA GLU A 273 9.61 -3.19 22.12
C GLU A 273 10.35 -3.84 23.30
N GLY A 274 11.61 -4.28 23.10
CA GLY A 274 12.42 -4.89 24.16
C GLY A 274 11.91 -6.26 24.62
N LEU A 275 11.18 -6.96 23.77
CA LEU A 275 10.60 -8.28 24.03
C LEU A 275 11.58 -9.43 23.72
N SER A 276 12.80 -9.10 23.23
CA SER A 276 13.85 -10.08 22.85
C SER A 276 14.76 -10.43 24.01
#